data_187d1cfb4ad17b9060fa53ac47b54789
#
_entry.id   187d1cfb4ad17b9060fa53ac47b54789
#
_cell.length_a   1.000
_cell.length_b   1.000
_cell.length_c   1.000
_cell.angle_alpha   90.00
_cell.angle_beta   90.00
_cell.angle_gamma   90.00
#
_symmetry.space_group_name_H-M   'P 1'
#
loop_
_entity.id
_entity.type
_entity.pdbx_description
1 polymer ?
#
loop_
_entity_poly.entity_id
_entity_poly.type
_entity_poly.pdbx_seq_one_letter_code
_entity_poly.pdbx_strand_id
1 'polypeptide(L)'
;MEEKFNLAEYLSRNAEGQKQSKEQNQTEEGNFHDVLDIVRRKLNQEWEKAGDDTRGLRLEKETRAIIGCEEEVRYYKEKIKSILMENRMMACPFPYWFTNLTEAVFAELYGLSGLASWAYDMLPKYQKSSSAKLIGDRMYCLIDGKSQLQPQRIPKARREKLKRTLLLATPEERIEYGFHEVYLMNGIRVTIYSGKRTKQGQDVIVMRKYLMKDNLTFRDLERLRTIPPGASPLFACMAGLGFNVIFVGEVRSGKTTMMQTWQKCEDPSLEGLAVASDPETPWHEIMPGVPIMQLMGEGRELLDMLKSILRGDNDYVLLEEMRDAYAYRMFLDILSTGTRRSKATIHDQDAVSAAYKMASKIREQFGGSQDDLIAQIYQNVDYAFECCQDPEDRSQKILTGIVEFSYDAERDTASAARICQYDFTADTWRWKAYMSPSVRTKIISQGEGANEMRRLLKELEQISEMENGHILFPAYYSGNRNRNPGGGSPAFQEMIGRPYMQEGESSCVREDAASWNG
;
A
#
# COMPACT_ATOMS: atom_id res chain seq x y z
N MET A 1 29.48 -2.74 49.16
CA MET A 1 30.49 -3.31 48.20
C MET A 1 29.80 -3.38 46.88
N GLU A 2 30.14 -2.45 46.02
CA GLU A 2 29.65 -2.44 44.63
C GLU A 2 30.40 -3.51 43.84
N GLU A 3 29.70 -4.53 43.35
CA GLU A 3 30.27 -5.48 42.42
C GLU A 3 30.62 -4.75 41.13
N LYS A 4 31.90 -4.64 40.83
CA LYS A 4 32.37 -4.05 39.59
C LYS A 4 31.96 -4.94 38.42
N PHE A 5 31.09 -4.42 37.52
CA PHE A 5 30.72 -5.07 36.27
C PHE A 5 31.97 -5.43 35.45
N ASN A 6 32.18 -6.72 35.22
CA ASN A 6 33.30 -7.22 34.43
C ASN A 6 32.86 -7.47 32.97
N LEU A 7 33.15 -6.53 32.08
CA LEU A 7 32.81 -6.59 30.66
C LEU A 7 33.37 -7.82 29.95
N ALA A 8 34.58 -8.27 30.32
CA ALA A 8 35.21 -9.44 29.69
C ALA A 8 34.47 -10.74 30.07
N GLU A 9 34.02 -10.87 31.31
CA GLU A 9 33.22 -12.01 31.79
C GLU A 9 31.81 -12.01 31.20
N TYR A 10 31.21 -10.84 31.00
CA TYR A 10 29.91 -10.68 30.33
C TYR A 10 30.01 -11.06 28.85
N LEU A 11 31.07 -10.65 28.15
CA LEU A 11 31.30 -10.97 26.74
C LEU A 11 31.61 -12.45 26.52
N SER A 12 32.37 -13.10 27.44
CA SER A 12 32.65 -14.53 27.34
C SER A 12 31.41 -15.38 27.58
N ARG A 13 30.58 -15.07 28.58
CA ARG A 13 29.29 -15.76 28.81
C ARG A 13 28.32 -15.63 27.63
N ASN A 14 28.25 -14.44 27.01
CA ASN A 14 27.45 -14.25 25.80
C ASN A 14 28.01 -14.98 24.58
N ALA A 15 29.32 -15.08 24.44
CA ALA A 15 29.96 -15.82 23.34
C ALA A 15 29.77 -17.34 23.47
N GLU A 16 29.81 -17.88 24.71
CA GLU A 16 29.52 -19.30 24.97
C GLU A 16 28.04 -19.64 24.78
N GLY A 17 27.12 -18.78 25.23
CA GLY A 17 25.69 -18.93 24.98
C GLY A 17 25.34 -18.89 23.49
N GLN A 18 26.02 -18.03 22.70
CA GLN A 18 25.85 -17.98 21.25
C GLN A 18 26.48 -19.19 20.52
N LYS A 19 27.56 -19.78 21.05
CA LYS A 19 28.15 -21.01 20.50
C LYS A 19 27.26 -22.22 20.77
N GLN A 20 26.76 -22.40 21.99
CA GLN A 20 25.85 -23.49 22.33
C GLN A 20 24.52 -23.43 21.56
N SER A 21 23.96 -22.24 21.38
CA SER A 21 22.75 -22.07 20.56
C SER A 21 23.00 -22.33 19.08
N LYS A 22 24.21 -22.02 18.54
CA LYS A 22 24.60 -22.35 17.16
C LYS A 22 24.82 -23.85 16.95
N GLU A 23 25.41 -24.56 17.90
CA GLU A 23 25.63 -26.00 17.82
C GLU A 23 24.32 -26.78 17.97
N GLN A 24 23.42 -26.39 18.86
CA GLN A 24 22.07 -26.96 18.94
C GLN A 24 21.26 -26.72 17.66
N ASN A 25 21.26 -25.50 17.14
CA ASN A 25 20.58 -25.21 15.87
C ASN A 25 21.13 -26.03 14.69
N GLN A 26 22.44 -26.24 14.61
CA GLN A 26 23.06 -27.06 13.55
C GLN A 26 22.66 -28.54 13.66
N THR A 27 22.54 -29.08 14.87
CA THR A 27 22.12 -30.46 15.10
C THR A 27 20.62 -30.65 14.82
N GLU A 28 19.78 -29.70 15.17
CA GLU A 28 18.35 -29.71 14.87
C GLU A 28 18.06 -29.54 13.37
N GLU A 29 18.80 -28.68 12.68
CA GLU A 29 18.72 -28.53 11.23
C GLU A 29 19.16 -29.80 10.50
N GLY A 30 20.22 -30.48 10.93
CA GLY A 30 20.66 -31.77 10.38
C GLY A 30 19.56 -32.84 10.46
N ASN A 31 18.96 -33.00 11.62
CA ASN A 31 17.87 -33.96 11.85
C ASN A 31 16.62 -33.63 11.00
N PHE A 32 16.27 -32.35 10.83
CA PHE A 32 15.14 -31.95 10.00
C PHE A 32 15.39 -32.22 8.52
N HIS A 33 16.61 -32.03 8.03
CA HIS A 33 16.98 -32.38 6.64
C HIS A 33 16.82 -33.87 6.35
N ASP A 34 17.21 -34.74 7.28
CA ASP A 34 17.01 -36.19 7.14
C ASP A 34 15.52 -36.54 7.03
N VAL A 35 14.66 -35.89 7.83
CA VAL A 35 13.21 -36.05 7.74
C VAL A 35 12.70 -35.63 6.35
N LEU A 36 13.12 -34.48 5.83
CA LEU A 36 12.73 -34.02 4.49
C LEU A 36 13.12 -35.02 3.41
N ASP A 37 14.31 -35.59 3.48
CA ASP A 37 14.81 -36.52 2.48
C ASP A 37 14.10 -37.87 2.52
N ILE A 38 13.72 -38.36 3.70
CA ILE A 38 12.93 -39.60 3.86
C ILE A 38 11.52 -39.39 3.29
N VAL A 39 10.84 -38.31 3.69
CA VAL A 39 9.49 -38.01 3.20
C VAL A 39 9.49 -37.80 1.70
N ARG A 40 10.46 -37.05 1.16
CA ARG A 40 10.61 -36.82 -0.28
C ARG A 40 10.79 -38.12 -1.06
N ARG A 41 11.66 -39.00 -0.59
CA ARG A 41 11.90 -40.31 -1.25
C ARG A 41 10.65 -41.17 -1.26
N LYS A 42 9.91 -41.28 -0.17
CA LYS A 42 8.69 -42.08 -0.08
C LYS A 42 7.58 -41.53 -0.99
N LEU A 43 7.36 -40.23 -1.00
CA LEU A 43 6.38 -39.62 -1.91
C LEU A 43 6.78 -39.78 -3.38
N ASN A 44 8.06 -39.69 -3.73
CA ASN A 44 8.52 -39.96 -5.08
C ASN A 44 8.30 -41.40 -5.49
N GLN A 45 8.58 -42.36 -4.62
CA GLN A 45 8.31 -43.78 -4.88
C GLN A 45 6.83 -44.11 -5.11
N GLU A 46 5.92 -43.39 -4.42
CA GLU A 46 4.47 -43.56 -4.69
C GLU A 46 4.11 -43.09 -6.11
N TRP A 47 4.67 -41.96 -6.56
CA TRP A 47 4.44 -41.46 -7.91
C TRP A 47 5.08 -42.33 -8.99
N GLU A 48 6.26 -42.88 -8.77
CA GLU A 48 6.93 -43.78 -9.69
C GLU A 48 6.14 -45.08 -9.89
N LYS A 49 5.51 -45.61 -8.84
CA LYS A 49 4.61 -46.78 -8.92
C LYS A 49 3.33 -46.51 -9.70
N ALA A 50 2.88 -45.26 -9.77
CA ALA A 50 1.67 -44.86 -10.49
C ALA A 50 1.86 -44.75 -12.02
N GLY A 51 3.10 -44.82 -12.53
CA GLY A 51 3.44 -44.82 -13.95
C GLY A 51 3.76 -43.45 -14.55
N ASP A 52 4.37 -43.44 -15.74
CA ASP A 52 4.85 -42.24 -16.43
C ASP A 52 3.74 -41.26 -16.83
N ASP A 53 2.52 -41.73 -17.07
CA ASP A 53 1.35 -40.92 -17.44
C ASP A 53 0.92 -39.95 -16.32
N THR A 54 1.43 -40.11 -15.10
CA THR A 54 1.05 -39.30 -13.94
C THR A 54 1.93 -38.08 -13.72
N ARG A 55 2.97 -37.85 -14.54
CA ARG A 55 3.89 -36.71 -14.38
C ARG A 55 3.20 -35.34 -14.50
N GLY A 56 2.29 -35.20 -15.46
CA GLY A 56 1.49 -33.99 -15.63
C GLY A 56 0.60 -33.72 -14.43
N LEU A 57 -0.11 -34.76 -13.98
CA LEU A 57 -0.97 -34.67 -12.79
C LEU A 57 -0.21 -34.32 -11.51
N ARG A 58 0.99 -34.89 -11.35
CA ARG A 58 1.86 -34.52 -10.21
C ARG A 58 2.25 -33.06 -10.23
N LEU A 59 2.69 -32.56 -11.39
CA LEU A 59 3.11 -31.17 -11.55
C LEU A 59 1.95 -30.22 -11.27
N GLU A 60 0.76 -30.52 -11.78
CA GLU A 60 -0.46 -29.77 -11.51
C GLU A 60 -0.78 -29.75 -10.02
N LYS A 61 -0.77 -30.90 -9.34
CA LYS A 61 -1.00 -30.95 -7.88
C LYS A 61 0.05 -30.18 -7.09
N GLU A 62 1.34 -30.25 -7.44
CA GLU A 62 2.40 -29.47 -6.79
C GLU A 62 2.17 -27.96 -7.01
N THR A 63 1.73 -27.56 -8.19
CA THR A 63 1.44 -26.17 -8.55
C THR A 63 0.23 -25.64 -7.78
N ARG A 64 -0.84 -26.42 -7.68
CA ARG A 64 -2.04 -26.05 -6.91
C ARG A 64 -1.75 -26.01 -5.40
N ALA A 65 -0.93 -26.91 -4.89
CA ALA A 65 -0.53 -26.92 -3.49
C ALA A 65 0.28 -25.67 -3.08
N ILE A 66 1.20 -25.22 -3.95
CA ILE A 66 2.07 -24.07 -3.62
C ILE A 66 1.30 -22.75 -3.57
N ILE A 67 0.26 -22.58 -4.39
CA ILE A 67 -0.62 -21.41 -4.35
C ILE A 67 -1.67 -21.49 -3.23
N GLY A 68 -1.80 -22.63 -2.54
CA GLY A 68 -2.65 -22.80 -1.37
C GLY A 68 -4.04 -23.37 -1.63
N CYS A 69 -4.26 -24.11 -2.75
CA CYS A 69 -5.52 -24.81 -2.98
C CYS A 69 -5.76 -25.84 -1.87
N GLU A 70 -6.87 -25.74 -1.17
CA GLU A 70 -7.15 -26.50 0.06
C GLU A 70 -7.10 -28.01 -0.13
N GLU A 71 -7.61 -28.52 -1.26
CA GLU A 71 -7.64 -29.95 -1.55
C GLU A 71 -6.24 -30.52 -1.65
N GLU A 72 -5.35 -29.89 -2.43
CA GLU A 72 -3.99 -30.35 -2.64
C GLU A 72 -3.11 -30.13 -1.40
N VAL A 73 -3.32 -29.03 -0.67
CA VAL A 73 -2.65 -28.80 0.61
C VAL A 73 -3.02 -29.88 1.61
N ARG A 74 -4.30 -30.22 1.74
CA ARG A 74 -4.77 -31.29 2.62
C ARG A 74 -4.21 -32.64 2.20
N TYR A 75 -4.27 -32.96 0.91
CA TYR A 75 -3.72 -34.21 0.36
C TYR A 75 -2.25 -34.40 0.74
N TYR A 76 -1.40 -33.42 0.49
CA TYR A 76 0.01 -33.54 0.83
C TYR A 76 0.26 -33.60 2.34
N LYS A 77 -0.45 -32.81 3.15
CA LYS A 77 -0.31 -32.84 4.62
C LYS A 77 -0.72 -34.19 5.21
N GLU A 78 -1.79 -34.79 4.75
CA GLU A 78 -2.21 -36.13 5.18
C GLU A 78 -1.17 -37.19 4.80
N LYS A 79 -0.66 -37.18 3.58
CA LYS A 79 0.41 -38.07 3.14
C LYS A 79 1.69 -37.91 3.98
N ILE A 80 2.13 -36.67 4.19
CA ILE A 80 3.29 -36.37 5.03
C ILE A 80 3.08 -36.89 6.44
N LYS A 81 1.93 -36.64 7.04
CA LYS A 81 1.59 -37.10 8.40
C LYS A 81 1.63 -38.61 8.51
N SER A 82 1.07 -39.33 7.54
CA SER A 82 1.12 -40.81 7.48
C SER A 82 2.56 -41.33 7.45
N ILE A 83 3.40 -40.76 6.54
CA ILE A 83 4.81 -41.14 6.43
C ILE A 83 5.59 -40.86 7.74
N LEU A 84 5.34 -39.72 8.38
CA LEU A 84 5.98 -39.36 9.66
C LEU A 84 5.59 -40.33 10.78
N MET A 85 4.32 -40.74 10.83
CA MET A 85 3.82 -41.72 11.82
C MET A 85 4.43 -43.11 11.60
N GLU A 86 4.39 -43.62 10.35
CA GLU A 86 4.92 -44.94 9.98
C GLU A 86 6.42 -45.07 10.32
N ASN A 87 7.17 -43.96 10.21
CA ASN A 87 8.60 -43.97 10.48
C ASN A 87 8.95 -43.50 11.90
N ARG A 88 7.96 -43.29 12.79
CA ARG A 88 8.13 -42.83 14.17
C ARG A 88 8.88 -41.49 14.28
N MET A 89 8.66 -40.58 13.33
CA MET A 89 9.39 -39.32 13.21
C MET A 89 8.62 -38.10 13.76
N MET A 90 7.42 -38.29 14.33
CA MET A 90 6.58 -37.19 14.80
C MET A 90 7.21 -36.31 15.90
N ALA A 91 8.23 -36.81 16.62
CA ALA A 91 8.94 -36.10 17.66
C ALA A 91 10.26 -35.46 17.19
N CYS A 92 10.55 -35.53 15.87
CA CYS A 92 11.77 -34.92 15.34
C CYS A 92 11.72 -33.38 15.48
N PRO A 93 12.85 -32.74 15.76
CA PRO A 93 12.92 -31.29 15.83
C PRO A 93 12.67 -30.66 14.45
N PHE A 94 12.11 -29.47 14.47
CA PHE A 94 11.83 -28.67 13.27
C PHE A 94 12.02 -27.18 13.57
N PRO A 95 12.22 -26.32 12.56
CA PRO A 95 12.43 -24.89 12.78
C PRO A 95 11.25 -24.24 13.51
N TYR A 96 11.54 -23.48 14.55
CA TYR A 96 10.56 -22.89 15.49
C TYR A 96 9.54 -21.93 14.86
N TRP A 97 9.79 -21.48 13.66
CA TRP A 97 8.87 -20.58 12.92
C TRP A 97 7.71 -21.32 12.24
N PHE A 98 7.67 -22.65 12.31
CA PHE A 98 6.53 -23.46 11.90
C PHE A 98 5.70 -23.89 13.11
N THR A 99 4.43 -24.15 12.90
CA THR A 99 3.50 -24.53 13.99
C THR A 99 3.62 -25.99 14.43
N ASN A 100 4.02 -26.87 13.52
CA ASN A 100 4.26 -28.29 13.77
C ASN A 100 5.12 -28.90 12.67
N LEU A 101 5.60 -30.13 12.89
CA LEU A 101 6.48 -30.83 11.95
C LEU A 101 5.84 -31.09 10.58
N THR A 102 4.56 -31.42 10.53
CA THR A 102 3.85 -31.65 9.24
C THR A 102 3.81 -30.37 8.41
N GLU A 103 3.51 -29.23 9.03
CA GLU A 103 3.55 -27.92 8.36
C GLU A 103 4.96 -27.59 7.89
N ALA A 104 5.98 -27.84 8.70
CA ALA A 104 7.37 -27.57 8.32
C ALA A 104 7.78 -28.40 7.10
N VAL A 105 7.48 -29.69 7.09
CA VAL A 105 7.79 -30.59 5.98
C VAL A 105 7.00 -30.23 4.73
N PHE A 106 5.71 -29.93 4.88
CA PHE A 106 4.88 -29.48 3.74
C PHE A 106 5.43 -28.18 3.14
N ALA A 107 5.70 -27.17 3.98
CA ALA A 107 6.23 -25.90 3.52
C ALA A 107 7.54 -26.07 2.74
N GLU A 108 8.45 -26.92 3.21
CA GLU A 108 9.75 -27.14 2.56
C GLU A 108 9.68 -28.01 1.31
N LEU A 109 8.75 -28.93 1.18
CA LEU A 109 8.68 -29.83 0.02
C LEU A 109 7.74 -29.31 -1.07
N TYR A 110 6.56 -28.81 -0.71
CA TYR A 110 5.44 -28.49 -1.61
C TYR A 110 4.86 -27.09 -1.43
N GLY A 111 5.23 -26.39 -0.37
CA GLY A 111 4.75 -25.05 -0.07
C GLY A 111 5.78 -23.96 -0.37
N LEU A 112 5.69 -22.84 0.36
CA LEU A 112 6.50 -21.64 0.18
C LEU A 112 7.83 -21.65 0.94
N SER A 113 8.30 -22.78 1.46
CA SER A 113 9.49 -22.90 2.30
C SER A 113 9.39 -21.97 3.53
N GLY A 114 10.48 -21.37 3.99
CA GLY A 114 10.50 -20.42 5.10
C GLY A 114 9.54 -19.23 4.94
N LEU A 115 9.16 -18.83 3.70
CA LEU A 115 8.18 -17.78 3.45
C LEU A 115 6.77 -18.16 3.93
N ALA A 116 6.47 -19.46 4.04
CA ALA A 116 5.16 -19.93 4.54
C ALA A 116 4.86 -19.42 5.95
N SER A 117 5.88 -19.29 6.80
CA SER A 117 5.71 -18.78 8.16
C SER A 117 5.11 -17.37 8.21
N TRP A 118 5.45 -16.53 7.25
CA TRP A 118 4.88 -15.20 7.08
C TRP A 118 3.55 -15.23 6.32
N ALA A 119 3.47 -16.02 5.24
CA ALA A 119 2.29 -16.08 4.38
C ALA A 119 1.03 -16.59 5.10
N TYR A 120 1.22 -17.45 6.10
CA TYR A 120 0.15 -18.07 6.89
C TYR A 120 0.15 -17.63 8.37
N ASP A 121 0.78 -16.49 8.70
CA ASP A 121 0.77 -15.87 10.04
C ASP A 121 1.15 -16.81 11.18
N MET A 122 2.11 -17.71 10.93
CA MET A 122 2.51 -18.75 11.91
C MET A 122 3.17 -18.18 13.17
N LEU A 123 3.65 -16.94 13.13
CA LEU A 123 4.17 -16.22 14.29
C LEU A 123 3.39 -14.91 14.50
N PRO A 124 3.13 -14.51 15.76
CA PRO A 124 2.37 -13.29 16.07
C PRO A 124 2.91 -12.01 15.40
N LYS A 125 4.25 -11.90 15.26
CA LYS A 125 4.90 -10.76 14.62
C LYS A 125 4.57 -10.61 13.13
N TYR A 126 4.08 -11.66 12.47
CA TYR A 126 3.73 -11.62 11.04
C TYR A 126 2.29 -11.20 10.77
N GLN A 127 1.40 -11.28 11.75
CA GLN A 127 -0.01 -10.91 11.61
C GLN A 127 -0.19 -9.43 11.20
N LYS A 128 0.72 -8.56 11.64
CA LYS A 128 0.72 -7.13 11.31
C LYS A 128 1.71 -6.76 10.19
N SER A 129 2.31 -7.76 9.54
CA SER A 129 3.31 -7.55 8.49
C SER A 129 2.67 -7.65 7.11
N SER A 130 2.61 -6.56 6.38
CA SER A 130 1.99 -6.50 5.04
C SER A 130 2.95 -6.89 3.90
N SER A 131 4.24 -7.09 4.16
CA SER A 131 5.20 -7.38 3.10
C SER A 131 6.33 -8.28 3.60
N ALA A 132 6.67 -9.29 2.80
CA ALA A 132 7.88 -10.06 2.93
C ALA A 132 8.69 -10.04 1.63
N LYS A 133 10.01 -10.14 1.74
CA LYS A 133 10.92 -10.18 0.59
C LYS A 133 11.94 -11.27 0.80
N LEU A 134 12.13 -12.08 -0.23
CA LEU A 134 13.29 -12.94 -0.36
C LEU A 134 14.30 -12.25 -1.27
N ILE A 135 15.52 -12.00 -0.79
CA ILE A 135 16.60 -11.39 -1.55
C ILE A 135 17.82 -12.32 -1.43
N GLY A 136 18.13 -13.02 -2.50
CA GLY A 136 19.05 -14.16 -2.45
C GLY A 136 18.46 -15.24 -1.54
N ASP A 137 19.22 -15.69 -0.54
CA ASP A 137 18.81 -16.70 0.43
C ASP A 137 18.10 -16.12 1.68
N ARG A 138 18.03 -14.79 1.80
CA ARG A 138 17.62 -14.06 3.00
C ARG A 138 16.18 -13.58 2.90
N MET A 139 15.43 -13.83 3.96
CA MET A 139 14.07 -13.34 4.12
C MET A 139 14.03 -12.06 4.96
N TYR A 140 13.29 -11.08 4.48
CA TYR A 140 13.01 -9.80 5.17
C TYR A 140 11.51 -9.62 5.29
N CYS A 141 11.03 -9.23 6.48
CA CYS A 141 9.63 -8.89 6.70
C CYS A 141 9.49 -7.45 7.16
N LEU A 142 8.40 -6.81 6.77
CA LEU A 142 8.04 -5.49 7.27
C LEU A 142 7.41 -5.63 8.65
N ILE A 143 8.14 -5.27 9.70
CA ILE A 143 7.68 -5.33 11.10
C ILE A 143 7.84 -3.92 11.68
N ASP A 144 6.76 -3.40 12.28
CA ASP A 144 6.69 -2.05 12.85
C ASP A 144 7.23 -0.96 11.89
N GLY A 145 6.77 -1.02 10.64
CA GLY A 145 7.15 -0.08 9.59
C GLY A 145 8.58 -0.23 9.05
N LYS A 146 9.40 -1.14 9.60
CA LYS A 146 10.80 -1.35 9.20
C LYS A 146 11.00 -2.73 8.57
N SER A 147 11.85 -2.81 7.53
CA SER A 147 12.24 -4.08 6.92
C SER A 147 13.29 -4.78 7.79
N GLN A 148 12.92 -5.90 8.39
CA GLN A 148 13.75 -6.65 9.32
C GLN A 148 14.18 -7.99 8.74
N LEU A 149 15.50 -8.29 8.82
CA LEU A 149 16.04 -9.60 8.46
C LEU A 149 15.47 -10.68 9.38
N GLN A 150 14.98 -11.76 8.78
CA GLN A 150 14.44 -12.92 9.49
C GLN A 150 15.47 -14.06 9.53
N PRO A 151 15.33 -15.01 10.47
CA PRO A 151 16.26 -16.14 10.59
C PRO A 151 16.18 -17.13 9.43
N GLN A 152 15.06 -17.20 8.72
CA GLN A 152 14.84 -18.14 7.62
C GLN A 152 15.88 -17.93 6.50
N ARG A 153 16.45 -19.06 6.03
CA ARG A 153 17.34 -19.11 4.88
C ARG A 153 16.80 -20.11 3.87
N ILE A 154 16.70 -19.69 2.62
CA ILE A 154 16.18 -20.55 1.56
C ILE A 154 17.35 -20.90 0.60
N PRO A 155 17.84 -22.13 0.61
CA PRO A 155 18.96 -22.55 -0.23
C PRO A 155 18.66 -22.41 -1.73
N LYS A 156 19.68 -22.27 -2.56
CA LYS A 156 19.57 -22.02 -4.01
C LYS A 156 18.65 -23.03 -4.71
N ALA A 157 18.89 -24.33 -4.49
CA ALA A 157 18.08 -25.38 -5.12
C ALA A 157 16.59 -25.26 -4.76
N ARG A 158 16.27 -24.88 -3.52
CA ARG A 158 14.91 -24.67 -3.07
C ARG A 158 14.29 -23.41 -3.70
N ARG A 159 15.06 -22.32 -3.81
CA ARG A 159 14.58 -21.10 -4.48
C ARG A 159 14.26 -21.34 -5.95
N GLU A 160 15.11 -22.09 -6.64
CA GLU A 160 14.88 -22.44 -8.05
C GLU A 160 13.61 -23.28 -8.22
N LYS A 161 13.40 -24.27 -7.34
CA LYS A 161 12.17 -25.06 -7.35
C LYS A 161 10.94 -24.16 -7.05
N LEU A 162 11.01 -23.32 -6.03
CA LEU A 162 9.97 -22.39 -5.62
C LEU A 162 9.55 -21.48 -6.78
N LYS A 163 10.51 -20.80 -7.41
CA LYS A 163 10.25 -19.95 -8.58
C LYS A 163 9.59 -20.74 -9.70
N ARG A 164 10.18 -21.86 -10.07
CA ARG A 164 9.66 -22.69 -11.16
C ARG A 164 8.20 -23.13 -10.92
N THR A 165 7.87 -23.54 -9.70
CA THR A 165 6.52 -24.00 -9.38
C THR A 165 5.53 -22.84 -9.38
N LEU A 166 5.92 -21.67 -8.83
CA LEU A 166 5.09 -20.46 -8.86
C LEU A 166 4.85 -19.97 -10.30
N LEU A 167 5.88 -19.99 -11.16
CA LEU A 167 5.74 -19.62 -12.57
C LEU A 167 4.78 -20.54 -13.35
N LEU A 168 4.66 -21.80 -12.94
CA LEU A 168 3.72 -22.74 -13.55
C LEU A 168 2.30 -22.62 -13.03
N ALA A 169 2.09 -21.87 -11.94
CA ALA A 169 0.76 -21.67 -11.37
C ALA A 169 -0.13 -20.75 -12.22
N THR A 170 0.48 -19.86 -13.02
CA THR A 170 -0.20 -18.92 -13.91
C THR A 170 0.42 -18.97 -15.31
N PRO A 171 0.25 -20.10 -16.05
CA PRO A 171 0.91 -20.28 -17.35
C PRO A 171 0.40 -19.33 -18.44
N GLU A 172 -0.75 -18.69 -18.24
CA GLU A 172 -1.36 -17.74 -19.17
C GLU A 172 -0.71 -16.36 -19.08
N GLU A 173 -0.14 -16.01 -17.94
CA GLU A 173 0.63 -14.80 -17.77
C GLU A 173 2.03 -14.98 -18.37
N ARG A 174 2.28 -14.37 -19.50
CA ARG A 174 3.60 -14.41 -20.14
C ARG A 174 4.62 -13.67 -19.31
N ILE A 175 5.72 -14.35 -19.01
CA ILE A 175 6.90 -13.74 -18.38
C ILE A 175 7.51 -12.75 -19.37
N GLU A 176 7.11 -11.51 -19.32
CA GLU A 176 7.83 -10.46 -20.04
C GLU A 176 9.11 -10.12 -19.28
N TYR A 177 10.26 -10.52 -19.86
CA TYR A 177 11.60 -10.06 -19.47
C TYR A 177 12.01 -10.25 -18.00
N GLY A 178 11.57 -11.35 -17.36
CA GLY A 178 12.02 -11.70 -16.02
C GLY A 178 11.28 -11.05 -14.87
N PHE A 179 10.06 -10.62 -15.11
CA PHE A 179 9.08 -10.18 -14.15
C PHE A 179 7.84 -11.07 -14.26
N HIS A 180 7.30 -11.54 -13.13
CA HIS A 180 6.11 -12.38 -13.10
C HIS A 180 5.32 -12.17 -11.81
N GLU A 181 4.01 -12.18 -11.90
CA GLU A 181 3.10 -12.07 -10.76
C GLU A 181 2.25 -13.33 -10.60
N VAL A 182 2.03 -13.71 -9.35
CA VAL A 182 1.20 -14.86 -8.97
C VAL A 182 0.36 -14.47 -7.76
N TYR A 183 -0.90 -14.82 -7.75
CA TYR A 183 -1.78 -14.68 -6.60
C TYR A 183 -1.95 -16.03 -5.89
N LEU A 184 -1.74 -16.02 -4.57
CA LEU A 184 -2.05 -17.17 -3.74
C LEU A 184 -3.54 -17.18 -3.41
N MET A 185 -4.09 -18.35 -3.09
CA MET A 185 -5.51 -18.52 -2.75
C MET A 185 -5.96 -17.70 -1.53
N ASN A 186 -5.03 -17.30 -0.66
CA ASN A 186 -5.29 -16.41 0.47
C ASN A 186 -5.13 -14.91 0.13
N GLY A 187 -5.12 -14.55 -1.16
CA GLY A 187 -5.03 -13.16 -1.62
C GLY A 187 -3.63 -12.53 -1.55
N ILE A 188 -2.59 -13.29 -1.20
CA ILE A 188 -1.22 -12.78 -1.22
C ILE A 188 -0.72 -12.66 -2.66
N ARG A 189 -0.30 -11.46 -3.03
CA ARG A 189 0.39 -11.20 -4.30
C ARG A 189 1.88 -11.52 -4.17
N VAL A 190 2.38 -12.30 -5.10
CA VAL A 190 3.78 -12.72 -5.20
C VAL A 190 4.38 -12.19 -6.49
N THR A 191 5.32 -11.27 -6.39
CA THR A 191 6.06 -10.73 -7.54
C THR A 191 7.45 -11.36 -7.59
N ILE A 192 7.79 -11.98 -8.71
CA ILE A 192 9.05 -12.68 -8.92
C ILE A 192 9.90 -11.90 -9.92
N TYR A 193 11.10 -11.52 -9.50
CA TYR A 193 12.11 -10.92 -10.38
C TYR A 193 13.20 -11.94 -10.65
N SER A 194 13.52 -12.19 -11.92
CA SER A 194 14.50 -13.20 -12.32
C SER A 194 15.24 -12.84 -13.62
N GLY A 195 16.22 -13.64 -14.01
CA GLY A 195 16.95 -13.47 -15.25
C GLY A 195 17.73 -12.16 -15.33
N LYS A 196 17.47 -11.37 -16.38
CA LYS A 196 18.14 -10.08 -16.62
C LYS A 196 17.73 -8.95 -15.67
N ARG A 197 16.67 -9.15 -14.87
CA ARG A 197 16.15 -8.13 -13.95
C ARG A 197 16.81 -8.17 -12.56
N THR A 198 17.59 -9.21 -12.28
CA THR A 198 18.32 -9.33 -11.01
C THR A 198 19.80 -9.53 -11.25
N LYS A 199 20.64 -9.14 -10.28
CA LYS A 199 22.06 -9.47 -10.30
C LYS A 199 22.22 -11.00 -10.33
N GLN A 200 23.17 -11.50 -11.09
CA GLN A 200 23.43 -12.92 -11.19
C GLN A 200 23.57 -13.58 -9.80
N GLY A 201 22.79 -14.62 -9.55
CA GLY A 201 22.74 -15.32 -8.27
C GLY A 201 21.87 -14.69 -7.19
N GLN A 202 21.27 -13.52 -7.44
CA GLN A 202 20.35 -12.86 -6.52
C GLN A 202 18.91 -13.01 -7.01
N ASP A 203 18.23 -14.06 -6.57
CA ASP A 203 16.79 -14.19 -6.79
C ASP A 203 16.03 -13.19 -5.90
N VAL A 204 14.97 -12.58 -6.41
CA VAL A 204 14.11 -11.68 -5.66
C VAL A 204 12.66 -12.13 -5.80
N ILE A 205 12.02 -12.40 -4.66
CA ILE A 205 10.58 -12.63 -4.56
C ILE A 205 10.01 -11.63 -3.57
N VAL A 206 9.04 -10.85 -3.99
CA VAL A 206 8.34 -9.89 -3.14
C VAL A 206 6.93 -10.41 -2.91
N MET A 207 6.53 -10.53 -1.64
CA MET A 207 5.19 -10.94 -1.26
C MET A 207 4.49 -9.79 -0.57
N ARG A 208 3.25 -9.55 -0.94
CA ARG A 208 2.40 -8.55 -0.30
C ARG A 208 1.08 -9.20 0.09
N LYS A 209 0.65 -8.97 1.31
CA LYS A 209 -0.70 -9.30 1.76
C LYS A 209 -1.43 -8.03 2.15
N TYR A 210 -2.67 -7.98 1.76
CA TYR A 210 -3.56 -6.96 2.26
C TYR A 210 -3.90 -7.30 3.71
N LEU A 211 -3.50 -6.44 4.61
CA LEU A 211 -3.95 -6.56 6.00
C LEU A 211 -5.30 -5.84 6.05
N MET A 212 -6.38 -6.61 6.11
CA MET A 212 -7.64 -6.03 6.55
C MET A 212 -7.38 -5.49 7.97
N LYS A 213 -7.01 -4.23 8.05
CA LYS A 213 -7.17 -3.51 9.30
C LYS A 213 -8.67 -3.45 9.52
N ASP A 214 -9.06 -3.98 10.66
CA ASP A 214 -10.42 -4.01 11.14
C ASP A 214 -11.21 -2.82 10.60
N ASN A 215 -12.48 -3.02 10.38
CA ASN A 215 -13.46 -2.10 9.82
C ASN A 215 -13.36 -0.69 10.45
N LEU A 216 -12.23 0.02 10.20
CA LEU A 216 -11.88 1.26 10.85
C LEU A 216 -12.92 2.33 10.52
N THR A 217 -13.38 3.01 11.55
CA THR A 217 -14.22 4.20 11.48
C THR A 217 -13.34 5.46 11.60
N PHE A 218 -13.88 6.63 11.30
CA PHE A 218 -13.17 7.89 11.58
C PHE A 218 -12.83 8.03 13.07
N ARG A 219 -13.68 7.56 14.00
CA ARG A 219 -13.37 7.55 15.44
C ARG A 219 -12.17 6.68 15.78
N ASP A 220 -11.97 5.57 15.06
CA ASP A 220 -10.79 4.74 15.25
C ASP A 220 -9.54 5.44 14.71
N LEU A 221 -9.64 6.14 13.58
CA LEU A 221 -8.55 6.95 13.06
C LEU A 221 -8.17 8.13 13.99
N GLU A 222 -9.14 8.73 14.70
CA GLU A 222 -8.87 9.70 15.77
C GLU A 222 -8.08 9.05 16.93
N ARG A 223 -8.53 7.88 17.43
CA ARG A 223 -7.84 7.15 18.50
C ARG A 223 -6.42 6.75 18.12
N LEU A 224 -6.22 6.40 16.85
CA LEU A 224 -4.92 6.10 16.28
C LEU A 224 -4.09 7.36 16.00
N ARG A 225 -4.60 8.56 16.25
CA ARG A 225 -3.97 9.84 15.91
C ARG A 225 -3.59 9.96 14.42
N THR A 226 -4.31 9.25 13.57
CA THR A 226 -4.17 9.38 12.11
C THR A 226 -4.85 10.66 11.60
N ILE A 227 -5.96 11.02 12.21
CA ILE A 227 -6.71 12.24 11.94
C ILE A 227 -6.88 13.07 13.21
N PRO A 228 -7.19 14.39 13.09
CA PRO A 228 -7.35 15.28 14.24
C PRO A 228 -8.43 14.79 15.20
N PRO A 229 -8.25 14.97 16.51
CA PRO A 229 -9.31 14.78 17.48
C PRO A 229 -10.53 15.64 17.15
N GLY A 230 -11.74 15.07 17.24
CA GLY A 230 -12.98 15.78 16.92
C GLY A 230 -13.30 15.94 15.43
N ALA A 231 -12.45 15.41 14.51
CA ALA A 231 -12.68 15.54 13.06
C ALA A 231 -13.71 14.54 12.51
N SER A 232 -14.09 13.51 13.24
CA SER A 232 -15.03 12.47 12.77
C SER A 232 -16.38 13.03 12.31
N PRO A 233 -17.04 13.97 13.00
CA PRO A 233 -18.30 14.54 12.54
C PRO A 233 -18.13 15.36 11.26
N LEU A 234 -17.04 16.11 11.14
CA LEU A 234 -16.69 16.87 9.94
C LEU A 234 -16.51 15.93 8.73
N PHE A 235 -15.72 14.88 8.87
CA PHE A 235 -15.46 13.96 7.76
C PHE A 235 -16.69 13.15 7.37
N ALA A 236 -17.52 12.74 8.32
CA ALA A 236 -18.80 12.11 8.04
C ALA A 236 -19.76 13.07 7.29
N CYS A 237 -19.78 14.34 7.66
CA CYS A 237 -20.55 15.36 6.95
C CYS A 237 -20.04 15.57 5.52
N MET A 238 -18.72 15.67 5.34
CA MET A 238 -18.09 15.82 4.01
C MET A 238 -18.35 14.59 3.12
N ALA A 239 -18.28 13.38 3.66
CA ALA A 239 -18.60 12.16 2.93
C ALA A 239 -20.08 12.14 2.51
N GLY A 240 -21.01 12.47 3.41
CA GLY A 240 -22.43 12.54 3.11
C GLY A 240 -22.77 13.54 2.02
N LEU A 241 -22.06 14.66 1.93
CA LEU A 241 -22.22 15.67 0.86
C LEU A 241 -21.74 15.19 -0.51
N GLY A 242 -20.99 14.09 -0.59
CA GLY A 242 -20.63 13.45 -1.83
C GLY A 242 -19.61 14.21 -2.66
N PHE A 243 -18.59 14.74 -2.03
CA PHE A 243 -17.47 15.37 -2.70
C PHE A 243 -16.61 14.37 -3.50
N ASN A 244 -16.05 14.82 -4.60
CA ASN A 244 -14.99 14.15 -5.31
C ASN A 244 -13.66 14.39 -4.59
N VAL A 245 -12.99 13.32 -4.14
CA VAL A 245 -11.85 13.42 -3.23
C VAL A 245 -10.65 12.65 -3.76
N ILE A 246 -9.45 13.23 -3.62
CA ILE A 246 -8.19 12.51 -3.81
C ILE A 246 -7.42 12.37 -2.50
N PHE A 247 -6.83 11.20 -2.29
CA PHE A 247 -5.94 10.93 -1.16
C PHE A 247 -4.50 10.89 -1.68
N VAL A 248 -3.68 11.82 -1.19
CA VAL A 248 -2.32 12.08 -1.66
C VAL A 248 -1.31 11.65 -0.60
N GLY A 249 -0.18 11.11 -0.98
CA GLY A 249 0.89 10.77 -0.06
C GLY A 249 1.81 9.68 -0.58
N GLU A 250 2.90 9.44 0.14
CA GLU A 250 3.88 8.42 -0.19
C GLU A 250 3.35 6.98 -0.01
N VAL A 251 4.16 6.00 -0.41
CA VAL A 251 3.84 4.58 -0.21
C VAL A 251 3.64 4.28 1.28
N ARG A 252 2.54 3.56 1.61
CA ARG A 252 2.19 3.17 2.99
C ARG A 252 1.80 4.32 3.91
N SER A 253 1.44 5.48 3.37
CA SER A 253 0.99 6.64 4.16
C SER A 253 -0.45 6.53 4.70
N GLY A 254 -1.20 5.47 4.36
CA GLY A 254 -2.57 5.25 4.83
C GLY A 254 -3.67 5.77 3.89
N LYS A 255 -3.35 6.20 2.67
CA LYS A 255 -4.32 6.69 1.67
C LYS A 255 -5.49 5.73 1.44
N THR A 256 -5.19 4.47 1.17
CA THR A 256 -6.21 3.44 0.92
C THR A 256 -7.11 3.25 2.15
N THR A 257 -6.54 3.26 3.35
CA THR A 257 -7.32 3.19 4.61
C THR A 257 -8.25 4.40 4.77
N MET A 258 -7.77 5.61 4.44
CA MET A 258 -8.61 6.82 4.46
C MET A 258 -9.74 6.73 3.44
N MET A 259 -9.46 6.30 2.21
CA MET A 259 -10.46 6.12 1.16
C MET A 259 -11.52 5.08 1.56
N GLN A 260 -11.12 3.95 2.12
CA GLN A 260 -12.03 2.92 2.62
C GLN A 260 -12.92 3.44 3.76
N THR A 261 -12.32 4.13 4.73
CA THR A 261 -13.06 4.70 5.87
C THR A 261 -14.05 5.76 5.41
N TRP A 262 -13.67 6.57 4.41
CA TRP A 262 -14.54 7.56 3.80
C TRP A 262 -15.72 6.89 3.09
N GLN A 263 -15.45 5.90 2.22
CA GLN A 263 -16.51 5.22 1.45
C GLN A 263 -17.57 4.56 2.35
N LYS A 264 -17.17 4.00 3.48
CA LYS A 264 -18.11 3.41 4.45
C LYS A 264 -19.07 4.40 5.12
N CYS A 265 -18.80 5.69 5.02
CA CYS A 265 -19.67 6.73 5.54
C CYS A 265 -20.68 7.25 4.51
N GLU A 266 -20.61 6.78 3.28
CA GLU A 266 -21.58 7.16 2.24
C GLU A 266 -22.83 6.27 2.27
N ASP A 267 -23.85 6.68 1.53
CA ASP A 267 -25.10 5.93 1.41
C ASP A 267 -24.83 4.53 0.80
N PRO A 268 -25.15 3.46 1.53
CA PRO A 268 -24.89 2.09 1.07
C PRO A 268 -25.81 1.63 -0.07
N SER A 269 -26.81 2.39 -0.44
CA SER A 269 -27.70 2.07 -1.56
C SER A 269 -27.15 2.53 -2.92
N LEU A 270 -26.09 3.33 -2.93
CA LEU A 270 -25.47 3.85 -4.15
C LEU A 270 -24.64 2.79 -4.86
N GLU A 271 -24.72 2.77 -6.19
CA GLU A 271 -23.99 1.84 -7.03
C GLU A 271 -22.57 2.35 -7.32
N GLY A 272 -21.57 1.53 -7.00
CA GLY A 272 -20.16 1.88 -7.10
C GLY A 272 -19.40 1.05 -8.11
N LEU A 273 -18.36 1.65 -8.68
CA LEU A 273 -17.37 0.97 -9.49
C LEU A 273 -15.98 1.22 -8.91
N ALA A 274 -15.30 0.16 -8.50
CA ALA A 274 -13.88 0.21 -8.13
C ALA A 274 -13.01 -0.27 -9.30
N VAL A 275 -12.01 0.51 -9.66
CA VAL A 275 -11.07 0.17 -10.75
C VAL A 275 -9.65 0.24 -10.21
N ALA A 276 -8.88 -0.80 -10.46
CA ALA A 276 -7.46 -0.89 -10.10
C ALA A 276 -6.68 -1.70 -11.11
N SER A 277 -5.38 -1.43 -11.26
CA SER A 277 -4.48 -2.36 -11.95
C SER A 277 -4.20 -3.60 -11.10
N ASP A 278 -4.29 -3.44 -9.79
CA ASP A 278 -4.04 -4.47 -8.78
C ASP A 278 -4.94 -4.16 -7.57
N PRO A 279 -6.14 -4.78 -7.50
CA PRO A 279 -7.11 -4.47 -6.45
C PRO A 279 -6.59 -4.94 -5.09
N GLU A 280 -6.22 -3.98 -4.25
CA GLU A 280 -5.79 -4.25 -2.86
C GLU A 280 -6.98 -4.29 -1.89
N THR A 281 -8.12 -3.71 -2.27
CA THR A 281 -9.30 -3.59 -1.41
C THR A 281 -10.38 -4.62 -1.77
N PRO A 282 -10.69 -5.58 -0.90
CA PRO A 282 -11.80 -6.51 -1.13
C PRO A 282 -13.13 -5.83 -0.74
N TRP A 283 -13.67 -4.98 -1.60
CA TRP A 283 -14.89 -4.19 -1.30
C TRP A 283 -16.08 -5.06 -0.91
N HIS A 284 -16.24 -6.22 -1.55
CA HIS A 284 -17.30 -7.19 -1.24
C HIS A 284 -17.21 -7.77 0.19
N GLU A 285 -16.02 -7.80 0.79
CA GLU A 285 -15.82 -8.23 2.18
C GLU A 285 -15.97 -7.06 3.17
N ILE A 286 -15.46 -5.88 2.79
CA ILE A 286 -15.50 -4.68 3.64
C ILE A 286 -16.92 -4.10 3.70
N MET A 287 -17.66 -4.16 2.59
CA MET A 287 -19.01 -3.60 2.43
C MET A 287 -19.94 -4.62 1.75
N PRO A 288 -20.24 -5.75 2.39
CA PRO A 288 -20.93 -6.90 1.75
C PRO A 288 -22.37 -6.61 1.30
N GLY A 289 -22.97 -5.51 1.75
CA GLY A 289 -24.33 -5.11 1.35
C GLY A 289 -24.38 -4.01 0.30
N VAL A 290 -23.24 -3.53 -0.18
CA VAL A 290 -23.15 -2.39 -1.12
C VAL A 290 -22.86 -2.89 -2.53
N PRO A 291 -23.59 -2.42 -3.55
CA PRO A 291 -23.39 -2.83 -4.94
C PRO A 291 -22.14 -2.17 -5.54
N ILE A 292 -20.93 -2.68 -5.20
CA ILE A 292 -19.67 -2.22 -5.74
C ILE A 292 -19.11 -3.27 -6.71
N MET A 293 -19.08 -2.93 -7.99
CA MET A 293 -18.36 -3.73 -8.98
C MET A 293 -16.86 -3.47 -8.89
N GLN A 294 -16.04 -4.51 -9.04
CA GLN A 294 -14.58 -4.37 -9.11
C GLN A 294 -14.08 -4.80 -10.47
N LEU A 295 -13.41 -3.89 -11.18
CA LEU A 295 -12.79 -4.14 -12.48
C LEU A 295 -11.28 -3.97 -12.40
N MET A 296 -10.57 -4.77 -13.19
CA MET A 296 -9.13 -4.69 -13.34
C MET A 296 -8.76 -4.15 -14.71
N GLY A 297 -7.72 -3.30 -14.77
CA GLY A 297 -7.17 -2.80 -16.02
C GLY A 297 -5.99 -1.87 -15.77
N GLU A 298 -5.08 -1.81 -16.73
CA GLU A 298 -3.93 -0.92 -16.67
C GLU A 298 -3.64 -0.25 -18.01
N GLY A 299 -2.97 0.89 -17.98
CA GLY A 299 -2.57 1.62 -19.17
C GLY A 299 -3.76 1.91 -20.07
N ARG A 300 -3.65 1.55 -21.37
CA ARG A 300 -4.66 1.83 -22.38
C ARG A 300 -6.01 1.14 -22.13
N GLU A 301 -6.00 -0.04 -21.51
CA GLU A 301 -7.21 -0.80 -21.20
C GLU A 301 -8.21 0.02 -20.36
N LEU A 302 -7.70 0.87 -19.47
CA LEU A 302 -8.53 1.77 -18.67
C LEU A 302 -9.40 2.69 -19.55
N LEU A 303 -8.84 3.25 -20.64
CA LEU A 303 -9.61 4.10 -21.56
C LEU A 303 -10.53 3.28 -22.48
N ASP A 304 -10.15 2.06 -22.83
CA ASP A 304 -10.99 1.17 -23.62
C ASP A 304 -12.24 0.76 -22.81
N MET A 305 -12.12 0.57 -21.51
CA MET A 305 -13.25 0.32 -20.59
C MET A 305 -14.10 1.55 -20.33
N LEU A 306 -13.54 2.77 -20.45
CA LEU A 306 -14.22 4.02 -20.08
C LEU A 306 -15.59 4.18 -20.74
N LYS A 307 -15.71 3.83 -22.03
CA LYS A 307 -16.99 3.90 -22.75
C LYS A 307 -18.07 2.99 -22.15
N SER A 308 -17.67 1.84 -21.64
CA SER A 308 -18.57 0.91 -20.95
C SER A 308 -18.95 1.44 -19.58
N ILE A 309 -17.99 1.96 -18.86
CA ILE A 309 -18.16 2.55 -17.51
C ILE A 309 -19.13 3.72 -17.55
N LEU A 310 -18.97 4.63 -18.53
CA LEU A 310 -19.85 5.80 -18.68
C LEU A 310 -21.27 5.46 -19.16
N ARG A 311 -21.55 4.21 -19.55
CA ARG A 311 -22.89 3.72 -19.87
C ARG A 311 -23.52 2.92 -18.74
N GLY A 312 -22.74 2.60 -17.72
CA GLY A 312 -23.24 1.97 -16.49
C GLY A 312 -23.90 3.02 -15.60
N ASP A 313 -24.84 2.58 -14.78
CA ASP A 313 -25.58 3.43 -13.86
C ASP A 313 -24.82 3.64 -12.54
N ASN A 314 -23.49 3.89 -12.62
CA ASN A 314 -22.65 4.06 -11.45
C ASN A 314 -22.78 5.46 -10.86
N ASP A 315 -23.13 5.55 -9.58
CA ASP A 315 -23.20 6.81 -8.82
C ASP A 315 -21.82 7.38 -8.53
N TYR A 316 -20.81 6.50 -8.36
CA TYR A 316 -19.43 6.90 -8.06
C TYR A 316 -18.40 5.92 -8.58
N VAL A 317 -17.14 6.40 -8.69
CA VAL A 317 -15.99 5.59 -9.09
C VAL A 317 -14.87 5.70 -8.05
N LEU A 318 -14.29 4.55 -7.70
CA LEU A 318 -13.12 4.42 -6.84
C LEU A 318 -11.93 4.00 -7.68
N LEU A 319 -10.97 4.90 -7.92
CA LEU A 319 -9.70 4.55 -8.56
C LEU A 319 -8.65 4.26 -7.48
N GLU A 320 -8.38 2.98 -7.26
CA GLU A 320 -7.33 2.55 -6.34
C GLU A 320 -5.97 2.73 -7.01
N GLU A 321 -5.21 3.73 -6.55
CA GLU A 321 -3.87 4.02 -7.02
C GLU A 321 -3.73 4.44 -8.49
N MET A 322 -3.93 5.72 -8.74
CA MET A 322 -3.60 6.33 -10.02
C MET A 322 -2.07 6.43 -10.20
N ARG A 323 -1.50 5.70 -11.16
CA ARG A 323 -0.04 5.61 -11.39
C ARG A 323 0.44 6.28 -12.67
N ASP A 324 -0.40 6.33 -13.68
CA ASP A 324 -0.02 6.77 -15.03
C ASP A 324 -1.02 7.75 -15.67
N ALA A 325 -0.67 8.22 -16.85
CA ALA A 325 -1.47 9.18 -17.59
C ALA A 325 -2.87 8.65 -17.96
N TYR A 326 -3.01 7.34 -18.17
CA TYR A 326 -4.28 6.73 -18.53
C TYR A 326 -5.26 6.73 -17.36
N ALA A 327 -4.77 6.37 -16.16
CA ALA A 327 -5.56 6.43 -14.93
C ALA A 327 -5.98 7.86 -14.58
N TYR A 328 -5.06 8.84 -14.70
CA TYR A 328 -5.36 10.26 -14.50
C TYR A 328 -6.41 10.76 -15.50
N ARG A 329 -6.27 10.40 -16.77
CA ARG A 329 -7.20 10.79 -17.82
C ARG A 329 -8.57 10.17 -17.58
N MET A 330 -8.64 8.88 -17.29
CA MET A 330 -9.88 8.17 -16.99
C MET A 330 -10.63 8.84 -15.83
N PHE A 331 -9.93 9.14 -14.73
CA PHE A 331 -10.53 9.79 -13.56
C PHE A 331 -11.10 11.15 -13.93
N LEU A 332 -10.32 11.98 -14.63
CA LEU A 332 -10.77 13.31 -15.04
C LEU A 332 -11.96 13.26 -16.01
N ASP A 333 -11.96 12.33 -16.95
CA ASP A 333 -13.06 12.15 -17.90
C ASP A 333 -14.35 11.73 -17.18
N ILE A 334 -14.27 10.81 -16.20
CA ILE A 334 -15.41 10.40 -15.38
C ILE A 334 -15.97 11.60 -14.61
N LEU A 335 -15.12 12.34 -13.90
CA LEU A 335 -15.56 13.50 -13.13
C LEU A 335 -16.18 14.58 -14.01
N SER A 336 -15.68 14.74 -15.24
CA SER A 336 -16.18 15.74 -16.21
C SER A 336 -17.58 15.42 -16.74
N THR A 337 -18.08 14.19 -16.59
CA THR A 337 -19.47 13.83 -16.90
C THR A 337 -20.48 14.24 -15.83
N GLY A 338 -19.99 14.73 -14.69
CA GLY A 338 -20.83 15.09 -13.55
C GLY A 338 -20.93 14.00 -12.50
N THR A 339 -20.21 12.87 -12.66
CA THR A 339 -20.13 11.81 -11.64
C THR A 339 -19.56 12.39 -10.34
N ARG A 340 -20.27 12.12 -9.25
CA ARG A 340 -19.94 12.62 -7.91
C ARG A 340 -19.44 11.49 -7.03
N ARG A 341 -19.07 11.82 -5.78
CA ARG A 341 -18.66 10.84 -4.76
C ARG A 341 -17.47 9.97 -5.18
N SER A 342 -16.78 10.36 -6.25
CA SER A 342 -15.65 9.60 -6.77
C SER A 342 -14.38 9.88 -5.97
N LYS A 343 -13.60 8.84 -5.76
CA LYS A 343 -12.36 8.90 -4.98
C LYS A 343 -11.21 8.25 -5.73
N ALA A 344 -10.02 8.79 -5.49
CA ALA A 344 -8.81 8.17 -6.01
C ALA A 344 -7.65 8.30 -5.03
N THR A 345 -6.65 7.42 -5.14
CA THR A 345 -5.38 7.57 -4.42
C THR A 345 -4.26 7.88 -5.40
N ILE A 346 -3.34 8.76 -5.00
CA ILE A 346 -2.19 9.16 -5.81
C ILE A 346 -0.92 9.24 -4.96
N HIS A 347 0.20 8.77 -5.53
CA HIS A 347 1.50 8.94 -4.92
C HIS A 347 2.09 10.29 -5.27
N ASP A 348 2.12 11.22 -4.31
CA ASP A 348 2.80 12.51 -4.42
C ASP A 348 3.14 13.05 -3.02
N GLN A 349 3.83 14.19 -2.98
CA GLN A 349 4.22 14.86 -1.74
C GLN A 349 3.08 15.69 -1.15
N ASP A 350 2.34 16.39 -2.00
CA ASP A 350 1.26 17.30 -1.63
C ASP A 350 0.18 17.39 -2.71
N ALA A 351 -0.95 18.00 -2.37
CA ALA A 351 -2.13 18.09 -3.21
C ALA A 351 -1.91 18.89 -4.51
N VAL A 352 -1.16 20.01 -4.45
CA VAL A 352 -0.93 20.86 -5.61
C VAL A 352 0.04 20.21 -6.58
N SER A 353 1.11 19.61 -6.05
CA SER A 353 2.05 18.81 -6.85
C SER A 353 1.35 17.64 -7.52
N ALA A 354 0.42 16.97 -6.83
CA ALA A 354 -0.38 15.89 -7.40
C ALA A 354 -1.23 16.36 -8.58
N ALA A 355 -1.95 17.49 -8.44
CA ALA A 355 -2.76 18.06 -9.50
C ALA A 355 -1.89 18.46 -10.73
N TYR A 356 -0.74 19.08 -10.47
CA TYR A 356 0.22 19.45 -11.54
C TYR A 356 0.76 18.21 -12.26
N LYS A 357 1.14 17.18 -11.51
CA LYS A 357 1.63 15.91 -12.06
C LYS A 357 0.57 15.22 -12.92
N MET A 358 -0.68 15.17 -12.45
CA MET A 358 -1.79 14.64 -13.23
C MET A 358 -1.91 15.38 -14.57
N ALA A 359 -2.00 16.70 -14.55
CA ALA A 359 -2.10 17.54 -15.73
C ALA A 359 -0.89 17.37 -16.67
N SER A 360 0.33 17.35 -16.12
CA SER A 360 1.56 17.18 -16.89
C SER A 360 1.62 15.82 -17.58
N LYS A 361 1.28 14.76 -16.88
CA LYS A 361 1.29 13.39 -17.43
C LYS A 361 0.21 13.18 -18.50
N ILE A 362 -0.99 13.73 -18.26
CA ILE A 362 -2.06 13.72 -19.28
C ILE A 362 -1.58 14.47 -20.54
N ARG A 363 -1.01 15.67 -20.38
CA ARG A 363 -0.48 16.45 -21.49
C ARG A 363 0.64 15.73 -22.26
N GLU A 364 1.57 15.12 -21.56
CA GLU A 364 2.68 14.34 -22.17
C GLU A 364 2.14 13.21 -23.06
N GLN A 365 1.09 12.52 -22.62
CA GLN A 365 0.55 11.34 -23.29
C GLN A 365 -0.50 11.67 -24.36
N PHE A 366 -1.37 12.65 -24.11
CA PHE A 366 -2.56 12.93 -24.91
C PHE A 366 -2.56 14.33 -25.54
N GLY A 367 -1.61 15.18 -25.18
CA GLY A 367 -1.60 16.59 -25.61
C GLY A 367 -2.52 17.48 -24.78
N GLY A 368 -2.75 18.69 -25.25
CA GLY A 368 -3.59 19.69 -24.59
C GLY A 368 -2.81 20.76 -23.83
N SER A 369 -3.54 21.71 -23.26
CA SER A 369 -2.98 22.79 -22.44
C SER A 369 -2.83 22.34 -20.98
N GLN A 370 -1.68 22.61 -20.38
CA GLN A 370 -1.43 22.33 -18.97
C GLN A 370 -2.42 23.10 -18.08
N ASP A 371 -2.64 24.37 -18.40
CA ASP A 371 -3.52 25.23 -17.59
C ASP A 371 -4.98 24.81 -17.69
N ASP A 372 -5.41 24.33 -18.88
CA ASP A 372 -6.77 23.79 -19.06
C ASP A 372 -6.99 22.53 -18.25
N LEU A 373 -5.99 21.64 -18.23
CA LEU A 373 -6.06 20.41 -17.45
C LEU A 373 -6.06 20.68 -15.95
N ILE A 374 -5.25 21.64 -15.48
CA ILE A 374 -5.28 22.08 -14.07
C ILE A 374 -6.65 22.65 -13.74
N ALA A 375 -7.20 23.53 -14.57
CA ALA A 375 -8.53 24.09 -14.34
C ALA A 375 -9.61 23.00 -14.27
N GLN A 376 -9.56 22.00 -15.15
CA GLN A 376 -10.48 20.87 -15.11
C GLN A 376 -10.34 20.06 -13.82
N ILE A 377 -9.12 19.82 -13.35
CA ILE A 377 -8.88 19.13 -12.07
C ILE A 377 -9.49 19.94 -10.92
N TYR A 378 -9.22 21.25 -10.84
CA TYR A 378 -9.71 22.13 -9.77
C TYR A 378 -11.23 22.36 -9.82
N GLN A 379 -11.83 22.18 -11.00
CA GLN A 379 -13.28 22.26 -11.17
C GLN A 379 -13.99 20.97 -10.68
N ASN A 380 -13.37 19.82 -10.88
CA ASN A 380 -14.02 18.53 -10.70
C ASN A 380 -13.61 17.79 -9.43
N VAL A 381 -12.42 18.01 -8.90
CA VAL A 381 -11.98 17.52 -7.57
C VAL A 381 -12.30 18.59 -6.53
N ASP A 382 -12.97 18.21 -5.45
CA ASP A 382 -13.37 19.16 -4.40
C ASP A 382 -12.31 19.27 -3.31
N TYR A 383 -11.81 18.14 -2.82
CA TYR A 383 -10.83 18.09 -1.75
C TYR A 383 -9.72 17.09 -2.01
N ALA A 384 -8.53 17.42 -1.51
CA ALA A 384 -7.41 16.51 -1.43
C ALA A 384 -6.98 16.34 0.03
N PHE A 385 -6.78 15.08 0.45
CA PHE A 385 -6.31 14.70 1.78
C PHE A 385 -4.88 14.21 1.69
N GLU A 386 -3.97 14.92 2.34
CA GLU A 386 -2.54 14.61 2.34
C GLU A 386 -2.20 13.71 3.52
N CYS A 387 -1.54 12.59 3.25
CA CYS A 387 -1.20 11.57 4.23
C CYS A 387 0.29 11.25 4.20
N CYS A 388 0.92 11.10 5.37
CA CYS A 388 2.30 10.64 5.47
C CYS A 388 2.46 9.52 6.50
N GLN A 389 3.67 8.94 6.55
CA GLN A 389 4.12 8.15 7.69
C GLN A 389 4.80 9.09 8.68
N ASP A 390 4.63 8.82 9.99
CA ASP A 390 5.40 9.54 10.99
C ASP A 390 6.91 9.26 10.77
N PRO A 391 7.75 10.30 10.72
CA PRO A 391 9.19 10.13 10.52
C PRO A 391 9.88 9.32 11.61
N GLU A 392 9.40 9.41 12.85
CA GLU A 392 9.96 8.71 14.02
C GLU A 392 9.38 7.29 14.14
N ASP A 393 8.07 7.15 13.97
CA ASP A 393 7.37 5.86 14.00
C ASP A 393 6.60 5.61 12.69
N ARG A 394 7.21 4.89 11.76
CA ARG A 394 6.61 4.55 10.48
C ARG A 394 5.36 3.66 10.57
N SER A 395 5.04 3.10 11.72
CA SER A 395 3.77 2.41 11.95
C SER A 395 2.61 3.38 12.05
N GLN A 396 2.87 4.58 12.58
CA GLN A 396 1.92 5.68 12.70
C GLN A 396 1.68 6.33 11.32
N LYS A 397 0.41 6.68 11.04
CA LYS A 397 -0.01 7.40 9.84
C LYS A 397 -0.67 8.70 10.26
N ILE A 398 -0.37 9.77 9.53
CA ILE A 398 -0.81 11.12 9.88
C ILE A 398 -1.44 11.78 8.66
N LEU A 399 -2.63 12.33 8.82
CA LEU A 399 -3.22 13.29 7.89
C LEU A 399 -2.48 14.61 8.04
N THR A 400 -1.65 14.95 7.08
CA THR A 400 -0.81 16.16 7.14
C THR A 400 -1.50 17.40 6.61
N GLY A 401 -2.54 17.24 5.79
CA GLY A 401 -3.24 18.38 5.24
C GLY A 401 -4.56 18.04 4.59
N ILE A 402 -5.42 19.04 4.50
CA ILE A 402 -6.63 19.03 3.70
C ILE A 402 -6.61 20.28 2.84
N VAL A 403 -6.72 20.10 1.53
CA VAL A 403 -6.72 21.18 0.55
C VAL A 403 -8.05 21.16 -0.20
N GLU A 404 -8.75 22.30 -0.22
CA GLU A 404 -9.93 22.51 -1.05
C GLU A 404 -9.48 23.03 -2.42
N PHE A 405 -9.94 22.40 -3.48
CA PHE A 405 -9.79 22.91 -4.85
C PHE A 405 -11.04 23.65 -5.28
N SER A 406 -10.87 24.74 -5.99
CA SER A 406 -11.96 25.54 -6.50
C SER A 406 -11.63 26.18 -7.84
N TYR A 407 -12.66 26.39 -8.66
CA TYR A 407 -12.57 27.07 -9.93
C TYR A 407 -13.65 28.13 -10.04
N ASP A 408 -13.26 29.35 -10.33
CA ASP A 408 -14.13 30.49 -10.60
C ASP A 408 -14.19 30.71 -12.11
N ALA A 409 -15.32 30.32 -12.70
CA ALA A 409 -15.55 30.41 -14.15
C ALA A 409 -15.66 31.86 -14.66
N GLU A 410 -16.13 32.80 -13.82
CA GLU A 410 -16.27 34.20 -14.22
C GLU A 410 -14.90 34.88 -14.33
N ARG A 411 -14.00 34.52 -13.43
CA ARG A 411 -12.63 35.06 -13.38
C ARG A 411 -11.61 34.19 -14.11
N ASP A 412 -12.02 33.03 -14.57
CA ASP A 412 -11.14 31.99 -15.11
C ASP A 412 -9.94 31.71 -14.19
N THR A 413 -10.23 31.47 -12.93
CA THR A 413 -9.21 31.32 -11.88
C THR A 413 -9.35 30.00 -11.16
N ALA A 414 -8.30 29.19 -11.19
CA ALA A 414 -8.16 27.99 -10.38
C ALA A 414 -7.46 28.35 -9.05
N SER A 415 -7.96 27.86 -7.93
CA SER A 415 -7.42 28.13 -6.60
C SER A 415 -7.41 26.88 -5.73
N ALA A 416 -6.37 26.75 -4.90
CA ALA A 416 -6.29 25.74 -3.87
C ALA A 416 -6.11 26.40 -2.50
N ALA A 417 -6.94 26.06 -1.55
CA ALA A 417 -6.91 26.61 -0.19
C ALA A 417 -6.70 25.48 0.82
N ARG A 418 -5.68 25.60 1.65
CA ARG A 418 -5.41 24.67 2.74
C ARG A 418 -6.33 24.99 3.93
N ILE A 419 -7.17 24.04 4.31
CA ILE A 419 -8.10 24.17 5.44
C ILE A 419 -7.62 23.45 6.69
N CYS A 420 -6.68 22.50 6.55
CA CYS A 420 -6.06 21.79 7.66
C CYS A 420 -4.58 21.56 7.35
N GLN A 421 -3.75 21.69 8.37
CA GLN A 421 -2.32 21.36 8.29
C GLN A 421 -1.82 20.80 9.63
N TYR A 422 -1.08 19.72 9.58
CA TYR A 422 -0.36 19.18 10.73
C TYR A 422 0.95 19.94 10.96
N ASP A 423 1.18 20.34 12.20
CA ASP A 423 2.42 20.94 12.66
C ASP A 423 3.27 19.88 13.38
N PHE A 424 4.31 19.39 12.71
CA PHE A 424 5.20 18.36 13.25
C PHE A 424 5.97 18.83 14.52
N THR A 425 6.16 20.14 14.69
CA THR A 425 6.87 20.68 15.86
C THR A 425 5.96 20.72 17.08
N ALA A 426 4.72 21.12 16.88
CA ALA A 426 3.73 21.24 17.93
C ALA A 426 2.94 19.93 18.17
N ASP A 427 3.14 18.92 17.33
CA ASP A 427 2.42 17.63 17.33
C ASP A 427 0.88 17.81 17.33
N THR A 428 0.39 18.77 16.52
CA THR A 428 -1.02 19.12 16.48
C THR A 428 -1.46 19.60 15.10
N TRP A 429 -2.78 19.66 14.87
CA TRP A 429 -3.35 20.16 13.63
C TRP A 429 -3.77 21.62 13.80
N ARG A 430 -3.59 22.40 12.73
CA ARG A 430 -4.05 23.77 12.62
C ARG A 430 -5.14 23.86 11.57
N TRP A 431 -6.20 24.62 11.85
CA TRP A 431 -7.39 24.67 11.03
C TRP A 431 -7.75 26.08 10.60
N LYS A 432 -8.41 26.15 9.45
CA LYS A 432 -9.06 27.35 8.93
C LYS A 432 -10.49 27.01 8.50
N ALA A 433 -11.46 27.66 9.11
CA ALA A 433 -12.84 27.59 8.66
C ALA A 433 -13.01 28.33 7.34
N TYR A 434 -12.90 27.61 6.23
CA TYR A 434 -12.99 28.16 4.88
C TYR A 434 -13.82 27.25 3.98
N MET A 435 -14.62 27.86 3.13
CA MET A 435 -15.34 27.21 2.05
C MET A 435 -15.49 28.19 0.88
N SER A 436 -15.00 27.84 -0.28
CA SER A 436 -15.07 28.69 -1.47
C SER A 436 -16.50 28.89 -1.97
N PRO A 437 -16.77 29.96 -2.73
CA PRO A 437 -18.07 30.14 -3.39
C PRO A 437 -18.45 28.98 -4.33
N SER A 438 -17.45 28.39 -5.02
CA SER A 438 -17.70 27.27 -5.95
C SER A 438 -18.18 26.01 -5.20
N VAL A 439 -17.55 25.66 -4.08
CA VAL A 439 -17.98 24.52 -3.25
C VAL A 439 -19.36 24.78 -2.65
N ARG A 440 -19.64 25.99 -2.16
CA ARG A 440 -20.98 26.37 -1.67
C ARG A 440 -22.06 26.20 -2.75
N THR A 441 -21.76 26.67 -3.96
CA THR A 441 -22.68 26.54 -5.11
C THR A 441 -22.91 25.08 -5.46
N LYS A 442 -21.86 24.25 -5.46
CA LYS A 442 -21.98 22.80 -5.68
C LYS A 442 -22.94 22.15 -4.68
N ILE A 443 -22.76 22.39 -3.38
CA ILE A 443 -23.63 21.83 -2.33
C ILE A 443 -25.09 22.21 -2.58
N ILE A 444 -25.36 23.49 -2.88
CA ILE A 444 -26.72 23.99 -3.09
C ILE A 444 -27.32 23.43 -4.39
N SER A 445 -26.59 23.47 -5.49
CA SER A 445 -27.08 23.04 -6.80
C SER A 445 -27.32 21.54 -6.92
N GLN A 446 -26.71 20.77 -6.05
CA GLN A 446 -26.81 19.32 -6.03
C GLN A 446 -27.95 18.80 -5.13
N GLY A 447 -28.81 19.69 -4.65
CA GLY A 447 -30.00 19.31 -3.89
C GLY A 447 -29.78 19.04 -2.40
N GLU A 448 -28.51 19.15 -1.93
CA GLU A 448 -28.16 18.91 -0.51
C GLU A 448 -28.66 20.04 0.41
N GLY A 449 -29.00 21.17 -0.17
CA GLY A 449 -29.68 22.26 0.53
C GLY A 449 -28.77 23.16 1.39
N ALA A 450 -29.33 24.29 1.80
CA ALA A 450 -28.64 25.27 2.63
C ALA A 450 -28.34 24.76 4.06
N ASN A 451 -29.04 23.71 4.51
CA ASN A 451 -28.90 23.18 5.86
C ASN A 451 -27.59 22.38 5.98
N GLU A 452 -27.29 21.51 5.02
CA GLU A 452 -26.06 20.70 4.96
C GLU A 452 -24.84 21.59 4.78
N MET A 453 -24.94 22.64 3.97
CA MET A 453 -23.89 23.65 3.86
C MET A 453 -23.63 24.35 5.20
N ARG A 454 -24.69 24.74 5.92
CA ARG A 454 -24.56 25.34 7.25
C ARG A 454 -23.97 24.35 8.25
N ARG A 455 -24.35 23.08 8.17
CA ARG A 455 -23.80 22.01 9.01
C ARG A 455 -22.31 21.86 8.78
N LEU A 456 -21.85 21.78 7.52
CA LEU A 456 -20.44 21.66 7.20
C LEU A 456 -19.64 22.86 7.70
N LEU A 457 -20.14 24.08 7.48
CA LEU A 457 -19.50 25.29 7.99
C LEU A 457 -19.40 25.27 9.51
N LYS A 458 -20.47 24.87 10.20
CA LYS A 458 -20.47 24.77 11.67
C LYS A 458 -19.43 23.77 12.18
N GLU A 459 -19.31 22.61 11.56
CA GLU A 459 -18.29 21.61 11.95
C GLU A 459 -16.88 22.15 11.71
N LEU A 460 -16.66 22.85 10.59
CA LEU A 460 -15.36 23.51 10.31
C LEU A 460 -15.03 24.61 11.31
N GLU A 461 -15.99 25.45 11.67
CA GLU A 461 -15.83 26.49 12.67
C GLU A 461 -15.54 25.89 14.05
N GLN A 462 -16.31 24.88 14.45
CA GLN A 462 -16.13 24.21 15.73
C GLN A 462 -14.74 23.58 15.88
N ILE A 463 -14.26 22.85 14.88
CA ILE A 463 -12.93 22.23 14.95
C ILE A 463 -11.83 23.29 14.90
N SER A 464 -12.02 24.37 14.15
CA SER A 464 -11.06 25.48 14.08
C SER A 464 -10.91 26.21 15.42
N GLU A 465 -12.01 26.36 16.16
CA GLU A 465 -11.98 26.96 17.51
C GLU A 465 -11.32 26.02 18.52
N MET A 466 -11.59 24.71 18.43
CA MET A 466 -11.01 23.71 19.33
C MET A 466 -9.49 23.57 19.15
N GLU A 467 -9.02 23.66 17.89
CA GLU A 467 -7.64 23.27 17.57
C GLU A 467 -6.66 24.43 17.44
N ASN A 468 -7.04 25.68 17.33
CA ASN A 468 -6.12 26.85 17.39
C ASN A 468 -6.71 28.15 16.82
N GLY A 469 -8.00 28.22 16.61
CA GLY A 469 -8.62 29.45 16.15
C GLY A 469 -8.23 29.83 14.70
N HIS A 470 -8.22 31.10 14.45
CA HIS A 470 -8.23 31.71 13.13
C HIS A 470 -6.86 31.77 12.42
N ILE A 471 -6.12 30.67 12.27
CA ILE A 471 -4.91 30.67 11.46
C ILE A 471 -5.28 30.80 9.99
N LEU A 472 -4.88 31.91 9.38
CA LEU A 472 -5.05 32.14 7.96
C LEU A 472 -3.94 31.42 7.19
N PHE A 473 -4.29 30.37 6.46
CA PHE A 473 -3.40 29.83 5.43
C PHE A 473 -3.62 30.62 4.14
N PRO A 474 -2.56 31.04 3.45
CA PRO A 474 -2.69 31.66 2.13
C PRO A 474 -3.29 30.67 1.13
N ALA A 475 -3.88 31.16 0.05
CA ALA A 475 -4.21 30.32 -1.09
C ALA A 475 -2.93 29.62 -1.57
N TYR A 476 -3.01 28.30 -1.74
CA TYR A 476 -1.86 27.50 -2.09
C TYR A 476 -1.47 27.69 -3.57
N TYR A 477 -2.45 27.85 -4.42
CA TYR A 477 -2.31 28.18 -5.83
C TYR A 477 -3.44 29.12 -6.26
N SER A 478 -3.12 30.14 -7.04
CA SER A 478 -4.09 30.98 -7.72
C SER A 478 -3.53 31.37 -9.07
N GLY A 479 -4.14 30.89 -10.15
CA GLY A 479 -3.75 31.19 -11.53
C GLY A 479 -4.90 31.77 -12.32
N ASN A 480 -4.63 32.80 -13.15
CA ASN A 480 -5.59 33.37 -14.08
C ASN A 480 -5.10 33.16 -15.51
N ARG A 481 -5.90 32.49 -16.34
CA ARG A 481 -5.59 32.20 -17.75
C ARG A 481 -5.39 33.46 -18.61
N ASN A 482 -6.03 34.56 -18.24
CA ASN A 482 -5.97 35.81 -18.98
C ASN A 482 -4.63 36.56 -18.90
N ARG A 483 -3.63 36.00 -18.18
CA ARG A 483 -2.28 36.54 -18.14
C ARG A 483 -1.38 35.81 -19.13
N ASN A 484 -1.34 36.33 -20.36
CA ASN A 484 -0.41 36.02 -21.47
C ASN A 484 -0.30 34.56 -21.97
N PRO A 485 -0.54 34.29 -23.23
CA PRO A 485 -0.46 32.96 -23.84
C PRO A 485 0.98 32.44 -24.07
N GLY A 486 1.99 32.92 -23.35
CA GLY A 486 3.38 32.55 -23.61
C GLY A 486 4.29 32.34 -22.38
N GLY A 487 3.79 32.42 -21.15
CA GLY A 487 4.64 32.25 -19.98
C GLY A 487 3.96 31.44 -18.90
N GLY A 488 4.52 30.29 -18.54
CA GLY A 488 4.13 29.57 -17.33
C GLY A 488 4.17 30.54 -16.13
N SER A 489 3.15 30.48 -15.29
CA SER A 489 2.99 31.41 -14.16
C SER A 489 4.26 31.47 -13.31
N PRO A 490 4.89 32.64 -13.12
CA PRO A 490 6.07 32.78 -12.26
C PRO A 490 5.81 32.32 -10.83
N ALA A 491 4.59 32.45 -10.33
CA ALA A 491 4.18 32.02 -8.99
C ALA A 491 4.31 30.50 -8.78
N PHE A 492 4.17 29.70 -9.82
CA PHE A 492 4.28 28.25 -9.71
C PHE A 492 5.74 27.78 -9.66
N GLN A 493 6.64 28.45 -10.40
CA GLN A 493 8.08 28.16 -10.35
C GLN A 493 8.71 28.58 -9.03
N GLU A 494 8.24 29.67 -8.40
CA GLU A 494 8.69 30.09 -7.07
C GLU A 494 8.22 29.15 -5.94
N MET A 495 7.05 28.51 -6.08
CA MET A 495 6.52 27.57 -5.08
C MET A 495 7.22 26.21 -5.07
N ILE A 496 7.61 25.68 -6.23
CA ILE A 496 8.32 24.39 -6.32
C ILE A 496 9.79 24.52 -5.84
N GLY A 497 10.36 25.71 -5.85
CA GLY A 497 11.76 25.99 -5.53
C GLY A 497 12.09 26.21 -4.06
N ARG A 498 11.13 26.18 -3.14
CA ARG A 498 11.41 26.35 -1.70
C ARG A 498 11.03 25.11 -0.91
N PRO A 499 12.00 24.23 -0.58
CA PRO A 499 11.81 23.33 0.55
C PRO A 499 11.67 24.21 1.81
N TYR A 500 10.71 23.87 2.66
CA TYR A 500 10.52 24.45 3.97
C TYR A 500 11.76 24.13 4.84
N MET A 501 12.81 24.94 4.72
CA MET A 501 13.88 25.01 5.71
C MET A 501 13.63 26.25 6.56
N GLN A 502 13.27 26.00 7.81
CA GLN A 502 13.32 27.03 8.83
C GLN A 502 14.75 27.59 8.93
N GLU A 503 14.87 28.90 8.95
CA GLU A 503 16.04 29.59 9.45
C GLU A 503 16.27 29.21 10.92
N GLY A 504 17.15 28.27 11.13
CA GLY A 504 17.81 27.98 12.39
C GLY A 504 19.26 28.41 12.23
N GLU A 505 19.61 29.55 12.78
CA GLU A 505 20.99 30.01 12.92
C GLU A 505 21.85 28.89 13.54
N SER A 506 22.83 28.42 12.80
CA SER A 506 24.00 27.78 13.37
C SER A 506 25.24 28.30 12.65
N SER A 507 25.85 29.26 13.32
CA SER A 507 27.24 29.68 13.12
C SER A 507 28.13 28.43 13.20
N CYS A 508 28.72 28.04 12.11
CA CYS A 508 29.91 27.18 12.13
C CYS A 508 30.96 27.77 11.20
N VAL A 509 32.03 28.09 11.84
CA VAL A 509 33.31 28.65 11.45
C VAL A 509 33.83 28.03 10.16
N ARG A 510 34.25 28.93 9.23
CA ARG A 510 35.13 28.59 8.12
C ARG A 510 36.55 28.43 8.67
N GLU A 511 37.13 27.27 8.50
CA GLU A 511 38.58 27.12 8.47
C GLU A 511 39.03 26.50 7.16
N ASP A 512 40.04 27.08 6.64
CA ASP A 512 40.78 26.96 5.42
C ASP A 512 41.04 25.53 4.91
N ALA A 513 40.85 25.34 3.63
CA ALA A 513 41.54 24.30 2.87
C ALA A 513 42.29 24.95 1.72
N ALA A 514 43.57 25.26 1.98
CA ALA A 514 44.58 25.48 0.95
C ALA A 514 45.28 24.17 0.59
N SER A 515 45.48 23.99 -0.71
CA SER A 515 46.49 23.17 -1.36
C SER A 515 46.45 21.63 -1.24
N TRP A 516 46.22 20.99 -2.39
CA TRP A 516 47.11 19.97 -2.92
C TRP A 516 46.98 19.88 -4.44
N ASN A 517 47.97 20.42 -5.15
CA ASN A 517 48.38 20.02 -6.49
C ASN A 517 49.34 18.80 -6.36
N GLY A 518 49.11 17.77 -7.20
CA GLY A 518 49.99 16.63 -7.35
C GLY A 518 49.29 15.54 -8.13
#